data_24103e246860731827be0178c95c059d
#
_entry.id   24103e246860731827be0178c95c059d
#
_cell.length_a   1.000
_cell.length_b   1.000
_cell.length_c   1.000
_cell.angle_alpha   90.00
_cell.angle_beta   90.00
_cell.angle_gamma   90.00
#
_symmetry.space_group_name_H-M   'P 1'
#
loop_
_entity.id
_entity.type
_entity.pdbx_description
1 polymer ?
#
loop_
_entity_poly.entity_id
_entity_poly.type
_entity_poly.pdbx_seq_one_letter_code
_entity_poly.pdbx_strand_id
1 'polypeptide(L)'
;VDSTGTVERTLVSAFSRDGSGNITIGTIEVDISATGSMLVDTSGNGAGILDQTRSVTNGPDYTVLTLDISALTNDAADLEDLEDMISGVDAAITSMTNSATGLGAVKSRIDTQNDFAKSLMDAIDTGIGQLVDADMNEESTRLQALQVRSQLGVQALSLANQSAQQILRLFQ
;
A
#
# COMPACT_ATOMS: atom_id res chain seq x y z
N VAL A 1 -11.00 -9.38 -15.18
CA VAL A 1 -11.11 -10.84 -15.11
C VAL A 1 -10.28 -11.38 -16.25
N ASP A 2 -9.15 -11.98 -15.94
CA ASP A 2 -8.35 -12.70 -16.93
C ASP A 2 -9.17 -13.92 -17.41
N SER A 3 -8.98 -14.29 -18.69
CA SER A 3 -9.65 -15.44 -19.31
C SER A 3 -9.31 -16.79 -18.66
N THR A 4 -8.47 -16.82 -17.66
CA THR A 4 -8.06 -18.00 -16.87
C THR A 4 -8.76 -18.12 -15.52
N GLY A 5 -9.70 -17.23 -15.17
CA GLY A 5 -10.50 -17.32 -13.94
C GLY A 5 -9.76 -16.98 -12.64
N THR A 6 -8.51 -16.63 -12.69
CA THR A 6 -7.74 -16.15 -11.54
C THR A 6 -7.98 -14.64 -11.35
N VAL A 7 -8.66 -14.26 -10.28
CA VAL A 7 -8.83 -12.86 -9.90
C VAL A 7 -7.76 -12.54 -8.85
N GLU A 8 -6.54 -12.36 -9.31
CA GLU A 8 -5.45 -11.85 -8.48
C GLU A 8 -5.56 -10.32 -8.44
N ARG A 9 -5.59 -9.76 -7.26
CA ARG A 9 -5.46 -8.32 -7.03
C ARG A 9 -4.10 -8.07 -6.43
N THR A 10 -3.23 -7.44 -7.22
CA THR A 10 -1.91 -7.03 -6.79
C THR A 10 -1.93 -5.58 -6.34
N LEU A 11 -1.48 -5.32 -5.12
CA LEU A 11 -1.23 -3.97 -4.60
C LEU A 11 0.27 -3.73 -4.56
N VAL A 12 0.70 -2.58 -5.06
CA VAL A 12 2.09 -2.15 -4.94
C VAL A 12 2.37 -1.79 -3.48
N SER A 13 3.33 -2.47 -2.86
CA SER A 13 3.68 -2.28 -1.45
C SER A 13 4.99 -1.54 -1.24
N ALA A 14 5.93 -1.65 -2.16
CA ALA A 14 7.25 -1.04 -2.01
C ALA A 14 7.90 -0.78 -3.37
N PHE A 15 8.78 0.21 -3.40
CA PHE A 15 9.74 0.41 -4.47
C PHE A 15 11.14 0.24 -3.89
N SER A 16 11.94 -0.63 -4.46
CA SER A 16 13.35 -0.70 -4.15
C SER A 16 14.17 -0.50 -5.42
N ARG A 17 15.35 0.11 -5.27
CA ARG A 17 16.32 0.25 -6.34
C ARG A 17 17.57 -0.55 -5.95
N ASP A 18 18.02 -1.43 -6.82
CA ASP A 18 19.27 -2.14 -6.63
C ASP A 18 20.49 -1.24 -6.88
N GLY A 19 21.68 -1.71 -6.51
CA GLY A 19 22.92 -0.98 -6.73
C GLY A 19 23.27 -0.74 -8.21
N SER A 20 22.55 -1.38 -9.14
CA SER A 20 22.69 -1.23 -10.59
C SER A 20 21.68 -0.26 -11.17
N GLY A 21 20.78 0.29 -10.34
CA GLY A 21 19.76 1.26 -10.74
C GLY A 21 18.44 0.65 -11.21
N ASN A 22 18.26 -0.68 -11.15
CA ASN A 22 17.01 -1.33 -11.52
C ASN A 22 15.95 -1.08 -10.43
N ILE A 23 14.72 -0.82 -10.86
CA ILE A 23 13.58 -0.63 -9.96
C ILE A 23 12.86 -1.96 -9.80
N THR A 24 12.75 -2.41 -8.54
CA THR A 24 11.94 -3.57 -8.17
C THR A 24 10.70 -3.10 -7.44
N ILE A 25 9.55 -3.56 -7.92
CA ILE A 25 8.25 -3.27 -7.30
C ILE A 25 7.88 -4.45 -6.41
N GLY A 26 7.80 -4.22 -5.11
CA GLY A 26 7.22 -5.18 -4.17
C GLY A 26 5.69 -5.14 -4.27
N THR A 27 5.05 -6.29 -4.36
CA THR A 27 3.59 -6.41 -4.44
C THR A 27 3.04 -7.22 -3.26
N ILE A 28 1.85 -6.83 -2.79
CA ILE A 28 1.00 -7.67 -1.94
C ILE A 28 -0.04 -8.27 -2.86
N GLU A 29 0.00 -9.58 -2.98
CA GLU A 29 -0.94 -10.34 -3.77
C GLU A 29 -2.14 -10.72 -2.90
N VAL A 30 -3.33 -10.47 -3.41
CA VAL A 30 -4.61 -10.88 -2.81
C VAL A 30 -5.23 -11.86 -3.77
N ASP A 31 -5.10 -13.13 -3.47
CA ASP A 31 -5.76 -14.19 -4.23
C ASP A 31 -7.23 -14.28 -3.80
N ILE A 32 -8.11 -13.85 -4.69
CA ILE A 32 -9.56 -14.04 -4.59
C ILE A 32 -10.07 -14.99 -5.67
N SER A 33 -9.20 -15.92 -6.09
CA SER A 33 -9.53 -16.93 -7.08
C SER A 33 -10.49 -17.99 -6.55
N ALA A 34 -11.03 -18.76 -7.48
CA ALA A 34 -12.03 -19.79 -7.24
C ALA A 34 -11.63 -20.88 -6.24
N THR A 35 -10.33 -21.07 -5.98
CA THR A 35 -9.84 -22.20 -5.19
C THR A 35 -9.83 -21.98 -3.68
N GLY A 36 -10.30 -20.85 -3.14
CA GLY A 36 -10.28 -20.71 -1.70
C GLY A 36 -10.85 -19.44 -1.07
N SER A 37 -11.18 -18.42 -1.84
CA SER A 37 -11.62 -17.13 -1.26
C SER A 37 -12.91 -16.58 -1.87
N MET A 38 -13.35 -17.10 -3.00
CA MET A 38 -14.59 -16.68 -3.65
C MET A 38 -15.79 -17.36 -2.97
N LEU A 39 -16.73 -16.56 -2.48
CA LEU A 39 -17.94 -17.09 -1.85
C LEU A 39 -18.89 -17.69 -2.88
N VAL A 40 -19.10 -16.99 -4.00
CA VAL A 40 -20.01 -17.40 -5.08
C VAL A 40 -19.33 -17.13 -6.41
N ASP A 41 -19.31 -18.10 -7.29
CA ASP A 41 -18.78 -17.95 -8.65
C ASP A 41 -19.87 -17.42 -9.59
N THR A 42 -19.77 -16.17 -9.98
CA THR A 42 -20.72 -15.55 -10.92
C THR A 42 -20.51 -15.99 -12.37
N SER A 43 -19.44 -16.75 -12.67
CA SER A 43 -19.20 -17.31 -14.01
C SER A 43 -19.98 -18.58 -14.30
N GLY A 44 -20.61 -19.15 -13.28
CA GLY A 44 -21.47 -20.34 -13.41
C GLY A 44 -20.70 -21.67 -13.40
N ASN A 45 -19.41 -21.67 -13.06
CA ASN A 45 -18.61 -22.89 -12.97
C ASN A 45 -18.69 -23.58 -11.60
N GLY A 46 -19.45 -23.00 -10.64
CA GLY A 46 -19.62 -23.56 -9.30
C GLY A 46 -18.31 -23.69 -8.51
N ALA A 47 -17.39 -22.74 -8.69
CA ALA A 47 -16.07 -22.77 -8.06
C ALA A 47 -15.99 -22.00 -6.74
N GLY A 48 -17.09 -21.33 -6.33
CA GLY A 48 -17.15 -20.61 -5.05
C GLY A 48 -17.46 -21.54 -3.87
N ILE A 49 -17.15 -21.10 -2.66
CA ILE A 49 -17.32 -21.90 -1.44
C ILE A 49 -18.79 -22.33 -1.22
N LEU A 50 -19.73 -21.46 -1.58
CA LEU A 50 -21.17 -21.68 -1.36
C LEU A 50 -21.88 -22.34 -2.55
N ASP A 51 -21.38 -22.15 -3.77
CA ASP A 51 -21.95 -22.71 -5.00
C ASP A 51 -21.20 -23.93 -5.54
N GLN A 52 -20.16 -24.36 -4.84
CA GLN A 52 -19.48 -25.62 -5.14
C GLN A 52 -20.44 -26.78 -5.00
N THR A 53 -20.52 -27.59 -6.06
CA THR A 53 -21.31 -28.83 -6.06
C THR A 53 -20.71 -29.83 -5.10
N ARG A 54 -21.55 -30.38 -4.23
CA ARG A 54 -21.23 -31.39 -3.24
C ARG A 54 -22.12 -32.59 -3.45
N SER A 55 -21.53 -33.77 -3.39
CA SER A 55 -22.27 -35.02 -3.54
C SER A 55 -22.78 -35.52 -2.20
N VAL A 56 -23.91 -36.17 -2.23
CA VAL A 56 -24.40 -37.05 -1.17
C VAL A 56 -24.38 -38.50 -1.66
N THR A 57 -24.41 -39.45 -0.74
CA THR A 57 -24.22 -40.86 -1.06
C THR A 57 -25.38 -41.44 -1.84
N ASN A 58 -26.64 -41.09 -1.52
CA ASN A 58 -27.85 -41.71 -2.07
C ASN A 58 -28.74 -40.72 -2.83
N GLY A 59 -28.51 -39.39 -2.70
CA GLY A 59 -29.37 -38.34 -3.26
C GLY A 59 -28.71 -37.54 -4.37
N PRO A 60 -29.36 -36.48 -4.84
CA PRO A 60 -28.81 -35.57 -5.84
C PRO A 60 -27.74 -34.67 -5.23
N ASP A 61 -26.77 -34.33 -6.06
CA ASP A 61 -25.77 -33.32 -5.70
C ASP A 61 -26.44 -31.99 -5.31
N TYR A 62 -25.81 -31.27 -4.37
CA TYR A 62 -26.32 -30.02 -3.86
C TYR A 62 -25.20 -28.95 -3.78
N THR A 63 -25.62 -27.71 -3.64
CA THR A 63 -24.73 -26.61 -3.22
C THR A 63 -25.26 -26.06 -1.89
N VAL A 64 -24.41 -25.35 -1.13
CA VAL A 64 -24.86 -24.71 0.12
C VAL A 64 -26.03 -23.73 -0.14
N LEU A 65 -26.07 -23.11 -1.33
CA LEU A 65 -27.11 -22.17 -1.73
C LEU A 65 -28.45 -22.87 -2.09
N THR A 66 -28.37 -24.11 -2.54
CA THR A 66 -29.56 -24.89 -3.00
C THR A 66 -29.91 -26.02 -2.07
N LEU A 67 -29.31 -26.06 -0.87
CA LEU A 67 -29.57 -27.10 0.13
C LEU A 67 -31.03 -27.10 0.51
N ASP A 68 -31.70 -28.23 0.29
CA ASP A 68 -33.09 -28.46 0.65
C ASP A 68 -33.21 -29.82 1.37
N ILE A 69 -33.70 -29.80 2.58
CA ILE A 69 -33.90 -30.98 3.43
C ILE A 69 -35.37 -31.37 3.53
N SER A 70 -36.25 -30.68 2.83
CA SER A 70 -37.71 -30.88 2.97
C SER A 70 -38.22 -32.23 2.47
N ALA A 71 -37.44 -32.88 1.59
CA ALA A 71 -37.77 -34.17 1.00
C ALA A 71 -37.18 -35.36 1.78
N LEU A 72 -36.31 -35.13 2.77
CA LEU A 72 -35.69 -36.21 3.54
C LEU A 72 -36.70 -36.83 4.50
N THR A 73 -36.60 -38.15 4.61
CA THR A 73 -37.42 -38.98 5.51
C THR A 73 -36.54 -39.57 6.65
N ASN A 74 -37.11 -40.45 7.45
CA ASN A 74 -36.39 -41.14 8.50
C ASN A 74 -35.78 -42.50 8.04
N ASP A 75 -35.54 -42.63 6.74
CA ASP A 75 -34.86 -43.80 6.18
C ASP A 75 -33.35 -43.71 6.37
N ALA A 76 -32.71 -44.87 6.43
CA ALA A 76 -31.25 -44.94 6.68
C ALA A 76 -30.45 -44.21 5.56
N ALA A 77 -30.90 -44.25 4.32
CA ALA A 77 -30.31 -43.57 3.19
C ALA A 77 -30.39 -42.05 3.32
N ASP A 78 -31.54 -41.51 3.71
CA ASP A 78 -31.76 -40.07 3.90
C ASP A 78 -30.98 -39.54 5.12
N LEU A 79 -30.78 -40.36 6.15
CA LEU A 79 -29.95 -40.02 7.31
C LEU A 79 -28.47 -39.91 6.92
N GLU A 80 -27.97 -40.80 6.05
CA GLU A 80 -26.60 -40.78 5.53
C GLU A 80 -26.41 -39.50 4.66
N ASP A 81 -27.38 -39.18 3.79
CA ASP A 81 -27.38 -37.98 2.99
C ASP A 81 -27.39 -36.71 3.85
N LEU A 82 -28.13 -36.71 4.97
CA LEU A 82 -28.14 -35.61 5.94
C LEU A 82 -26.77 -35.43 6.62
N GLU A 83 -26.08 -36.52 6.98
CA GLU A 83 -24.72 -36.46 7.52
C GLU A 83 -23.73 -35.88 6.50
N ASP A 84 -23.82 -36.27 5.23
CA ASP A 84 -23.03 -35.71 4.13
C ASP A 84 -23.29 -34.22 3.95
N MET A 85 -24.55 -33.80 4.00
CA MET A 85 -24.95 -32.38 3.91
C MET A 85 -24.39 -31.55 5.08
N ILE A 86 -24.48 -32.06 6.31
CA ILE A 86 -23.90 -31.41 7.50
C ILE A 86 -22.39 -31.28 7.35
N SER A 87 -21.72 -32.36 6.96
CA SER A 87 -20.26 -32.35 6.71
C SER A 87 -19.87 -31.35 5.62
N GLY A 88 -20.67 -31.29 4.56
CA GLY A 88 -20.45 -30.34 3.46
C GLY A 88 -20.61 -28.88 3.89
N VAL A 89 -21.62 -28.59 4.73
CA VAL A 89 -21.81 -27.22 5.28
C VAL A 89 -20.67 -26.87 6.24
N ASP A 90 -20.22 -27.79 7.09
CA ASP A 90 -19.08 -27.58 8.01
C ASP A 90 -17.78 -27.28 7.24
N ALA A 91 -17.53 -28.04 6.17
CA ALA A 91 -16.41 -27.75 5.26
C ALA A 91 -16.50 -26.38 4.60
N ALA A 92 -17.71 -25.93 4.24
CA ALA A 92 -17.91 -24.58 3.71
C ALA A 92 -17.62 -23.50 4.75
N ILE A 93 -18.09 -23.68 5.99
CA ILE A 93 -17.82 -22.75 7.11
C ILE A 93 -16.33 -22.68 7.39
N THR A 94 -15.65 -23.82 7.40
CA THR A 94 -14.19 -23.88 7.57
C THR A 94 -13.47 -23.12 6.46
N SER A 95 -13.86 -23.31 5.21
CA SER A 95 -13.29 -22.62 4.07
C SER A 95 -13.54 -21.10 4.12
N MET A 96 -14.73 -20.69 4.52
CA MET A 96 -15.07 -19.27 4.74
C MET A 96 -14.19 -18.64 5.85
N THR A 97 -14.01 -19.36 6.94
CA THR A 97 -13.18 -18.91 8.07
C THR A 97 -11.72 -18.76 7.66
N ASN A 98 -11.19 -19.71 6.89
CA ASN A 98 -9.84 -19.64 6.35
C ASN A 98 -9.67 -18.46 5.40
N SER A 99 -10.65 -18.23 4.50
CA SER A 99 -10.66 -17.10 3.58
C SER A 99 -10.72 -15.76 4.32
N ALA A 100 -11.59 -15.65 5.34
CA ALA A 100 -11.70 -14.45 6.16
C ALA A 100 -10.38 -14.18 6.93
N THR A 101 -9.74 -15.22 7.44
CA THR A 101 -8.44 -15.10 8.12
C THR A 101 -7.35 -14.64 7.15
N GLY A 102 -7.31 -15.20 5.95
CA GLY A 102 -6.38 -14.80 4.89
C GLY A 102 -6.56 -13.32 4.50
N LEU A 103 -7.79 -12.89 4.26
CA LEU A 103 -8.11 -11.49 3.96
C LEU A 103 -7.79 -10.55 5.13
N GLY A 104 -8.00 -11.00 6.36
CA GLY A 104 -7.62 -10.26 7.57
C GLY A 104 -6.10 -10.05 7.67
N ALA A 105 -5.32 -11.08 7.35
CA ALA A 105 -3.86 -10.98 7.31
C ALA A 105 -3.38 -10.01 6.21
N VAL A 106 -3.97 -10.07 5.02
CA VAL A 106 -3.67 -9.13 3.93
C VAL A 106 -4.01 -7.70 4.34
N LYS A 107 -5.18 -7.48 4.95
CA LYS A 107 -5.58 -6.16 5.46
C LYS A 107 -4.56 -5.63 6.47
N SER A 108 -4.14 -6.43 7.43
CA SER A 108 -3.13 -6.05 8.43
C SER A 108 -1.79 -5.67 7.77
N ARG A 109 -1.38 -6.40 6.73
CA ARG A 109 -0.17 -6.06 5.95
C ARG A 109 -0.30 -4.72 5.23
N ILE A 110 -1.47 -4.44 4.65
CA ILE A 110 -1.75 -3.18 3.97
C ILE A 110 -1.73 -2.01 4.97
N ASP A 111 -2.36 -2.17 6.13
CA ASP A 111 -2.39 -1.15 7.19
C ASP A 111 -0.96 -0.85 7.67
N THR A 112 -0.16 -1.89 7.96
CA THR A 112 1.26 -1.74 8.34
C THR A 112 2.07 -1.03 7.25
N GLN A 113 1.85 -1.34 5.99
CA GLN A 113 2.55 -0.70 4.86
C GLN A 113 2.16 0.77 4.71
N ASN A 114 0.88 1.10 4.93
CA ASN A 114 0.42 2.50 4.94
C ASN A 114 1.08 3.32 6.06
N ASP A 115 1.17 2.75 7.26
CA ASP A 115 1.80 3.42 8.39
C ASP A 115 3.30 3.60 8.19
N PHE A 116 3.96 2.58 7.61
CA PHE A 116 5.37 2.70 7.23
C PHE A 116 5.58 3.80 6.16
N ALA A 117 4.73 3.83 5.13
CA ALA A 117 4.83 4.84 4.08
C ALA A 117 4.62 6.27 4.63
N LYS A 118 3.67 6.46 5.54
CA LYS A 118 3.46 7.75 6.23
C LYS A 118 4.69 8.14 7.03
N SER A 119 5.22 7.22 7.86
CA SER A 119 6.42 7.49 8.67
C SER A 119 7.63 7.83 7.81
N LEU A 120 7.76 7.17 6.65
CA LEU A 120 8.82 7.47 5.69
C LEU A 120 8.67 8.87 5.07
N MET A 121 7.44 9.24 4.69
CA MET A 121 7.15 10.60 4.19
C MET A 121 7.46 11.66 5.24
N ASP A 122 7.04 11.48 6.47
CA ASP A 122 7.32 12.40 7.58
C ASP A 122 8.82 12.53 7.84
N ALA A 123 9.57 11.42 7.76
CA ALA A 123 11.02 11.44 7.91
C ALA A 123 11.73 12.19 6.76
N ILE A 124 11.26 11.99 5.53
CA ILE A 124 11.76 12.71 4.35
C ILE A 124 11.45 14.20 4.46
N ASP A 125 10.23 14.57 4.81
CA ASP A 125 9.81 15.96 4.97
C ASP A 125 10.62 16.66 6.07
N THR A 126 10.86 15.98 7.19
CA THR A 126 11.73 16.47 8.27
C THR A 126 13.18 16.63 7.79
N GLY A 127 13.70 15.66 7.05
CA GLY A 127 15.05 15.71 6.48
C GLY A 127 15.24 16.85 5.48
N ILE A 128 14.28 17.04 4.58
CA ILE A 128 14.26 18.14 3.61
C ILE A 128 14.14 19.48 4.35
N GLY A 129 13.26 19.58 5.34
CA GLY A 129 13.10 20.80 6.16
C GLY A 129 14.42 21.21 6.82
N GLN A 130 15.14 20.26 7.43
CA GLN A 130 16.43 20.52 8.06
C GLN A 130 17.51 20.98 7.05
N LEU A 131 17.54 20.39 5.85
CA LEU A 131 18.48 20.79 4.79
C LEU A 131 18.16 22.20 4.28
N VAL A 132 16.91 22.51 4.04
CA VAL A 132 16.47 23.84 3.57
C VAL A 132 16.72 24.91 4.63
N ASP A 133 16.46 24.62 5.92
CA ASP A 133 16.74 25.55 7.01
C ASP A 133 18.24 25.81 7.18
N ALA A 134 19.08 24.80 6.99
CA ALA A 134 20.53 24.96 7.01
C ALA A 134 21.03 25.87 5.88
N ASP A 135 20.53 25.67 4.65
CA ASP A 135 20.85 26.50 3.50
C ASP A 135 20.36 27.95 3.68
N MET A 136 19.19 28.16 4.23
CA MET A 136 18.64 29.50 4.50
C MET A 136 19.46 30.26 5.54
N ASN A 137 19.96 29.59 6.58
CA ASN A 137 20.86 30.21 7.58
C ASN A 137 22.21 30.60 6.98
N GLU A 138 22.79 29.75 6.13
CA GLU A 138 24.05 30.05 5.43
C GLU A 138 23.85 31.24 4.49
N GLU A 139 22.78 31.25 3.69
CA GLU A 139 22.50 32.35 2.74
C GLU A 139 22.18 33.67 3.46
N SER A 140 21.46 33.64 4.59
CA SER A 140 21.23 34.82 5.43
C SER A 140 22.55 35.40 5.93
N THR A 141 23.46 34.57 6.41
CA THR A 141 24.79 34.99 6.86
C THR A 141 25.62 35.59 5.70
N ARG A 142 25.54 34.97 4.53
CA ARG A 142 26.15 35.44 3.30
C ARG A 142 25.62 36.80 2.86
N LEU A 143 24.30 37.01 2.89
CA LEU A 143 23.67 38.29 2.59
C LEU A 143 24.12 39.39 3.55
N GLN A 144 24.19 39.11 4.86
CA GLN A 144 24.72 40.07 5.84
C GLN A 144 26.17 40.44 5.55
N ALA A 145 27.00 39.47 5.25
CA ALA A 145 28.41 39.70 4.90
C ALA A 145 28.54 40.57 3.63
N LEU A 146 27.73 40.34 2.62
CA LEU A 146 27.69 41.12 1.41
C LEU A 146 27.19 42.58 1.65
N GLN A 147 26.21 42.78 2.53
CA GLN A 147 25.76 44.11 2.92
C GLN A 147 26.84 44.92 3.62
N VAL A 148 27.53 44.27 4.60
CA VAL A 148 28.68 44.93 5.31
C VAL A 148 29.80 45.26 4.31
N ARG A 149 30.13 44.31 3.42
CA ARG A 149 31.15 44.56 2.37
C ARG A 149 30.75 45.71 1.44
N SER A 150 29.50 45.83 1.05
CA SER A 150 29.00 46.93 0.26
C SER A 150 29.13 48.29 1.00
N GLN A 151 28.77 48.32 2.30
CA GLN A 151 28.89 49.55 3.13
C GLN A 151 30.36 49.97 3.30
N LEU A 152 31.25 49.01 3.56
CA LEU A 152 32.67 49.25 3.65
C LEU A 152 33.25 49.80 2.31
N GLY A 153 32.79 49.24 1.18
CA GLY A 153 33.17 49.72 -0.16
C GLY A 153 32.79 51.20 -0.40
N VAL A 154 31.55 51.58 -0.04
CA VAL A 154 31.08 52.96 -0.14
C VAL A 154 31.91 53.91 0.75
N GLN A 155 32.22 53.47 1.99
CA GLN A 155 33.05 54.28 2.89
C GLN A 155 34.50 54.43 2.39
N ALA A 156 35.09 53.35 1.86
CA ALA A 156 36.39 53.37 1.27
C ALA A 156 36.47 54.33 0.05
N LEU A 157 35.47 54.29 -0.83
CA LEU A 157 35.39 55.20 -1.97
C LEU A 157 35.22 56.68 -1.53
N SER A 158 34.42 56.89 -0.47
CA SER A 158 34.23 58.25 0.10
C SER A 158 35.56 58.80 0.65
N LEU A 159 36.32 57.96 1.39
CA LEU A 159 37.62 58.31 1.98
C LEU A 159 38.66 58.54 0.86
N ALA A 160 38.68 57.71 -0.19
CA ALA A 160 39.56 57.88 -1.33
C ALA A 160 39.30 59.20 -2.07
N ASN A 161 38.04 59.55 -2.27
CA ASN A 161 37.64 60.83 -2.89
C ASN A 161 38.02 62.05 -2.02
N GLN A 162 37.88 61.93 -0.68
CA GLN A 162 38.32 63.01 0.23
C GLN A 162 39.83 63.22 0.21
N SER A 163 40.62 62.13 0.21
CA SER A 163 42.06 62.26 0.11
C SER A 163 42.52 62.86 -1.22
N ALA A 164 41.88 62.52 -2.33
CA ALA A 164 42.17 63.16 -3.64
C ALA A 164 41.86 64.66 -3.63
N GLN A 165 40.77 65.11 -3.01
CA GLN A 165 40.46 66.53 -2.85
C GLN A 165 41.44 67.28 -1.94
N GLN A 166 41.95 66.63 -0.88
CA GLN A 166 42.95 67.21 -0.02
C GLN A 166 44.29 67.45 -0.76
N ILE A 167 44.71 66.49 -1.59
CA ILE A 167 45.90 66.65 -2.44
C ILE A 167 45.74 67.79 -3.43
N LEU A 168 44.57 67.92 -4.06
CA LEU A 168 44.28 69.03 -4.98
C LEU A 168 44.35 70.41 -4.29
N ARG A 169 43.94 70.52 -3.04
CA ARG A 169 44.03 71.75 -2.24
C ARG A 169 45.48 72.12 -1.85
N LEU A 170 46.37 71.15 -1.82
CA LEU A 170 47.80 71.39 -1.47
C LEU A 170 48.56 71.93 -2.67
N PHE A 171 48.08 71.76 -3.89
CA PHE A 171 48.68 72.20 -5.16
C PHE A 171 48.05 73.48 -5.74
N GLN A 172 47.08 74.09 -5.06
CA GLN A 172 46.56 75.38 -5.35
C GLN A 172 47.06 76.44 -4.34
#